data_8d09970c634e972cd201a790d5ee3374
#
_entry.id   8d09970c634e972cd201a790d5ee3374
#
_cell.length_a   1.000
_cell.length_b   1.000
_cell.length_c   1.000
_cell.angle_alpha   90.00
_cell.angle_beta   90.00
_cell.angle_gamma   90.00
#
_symmetry.space_group_name_H-M   'P 1'
#
loop_
_entity.id
_entity.type
_entity.pdbx_description
1 polymer ?
#
loop_
_entity_poly.entity_id
_entity_poly.type
_entity_poly.pdbx_seq_one_letter_code
_entity_poly.pdbx_strand_id
1 'polypeptide(L)'
;REKYPSLITCDISGYGQNSPYSKMKAYDLLIQAESGLANINGSSQEPGRVGVSVCDIAAGMTAFQAILQALIGRNKSGLGRGIEVSLFHSLADWMNVPYLQTVYGKRKVKRAGLHHATIAPYGVYKCKQDELILISIQNEREWSSLCSLVLEKADLIKNDNFSSNSNRVINRNMLDRIINDMFGSML
;
A
#
# COMPACT_ATOMS: atom_id res chain seq x y z
N ARG A 1 15.83 34.96 3.10
CA ARG A 1 14.84 35.53 2.12
C ARG A 1 14.72 37.07 2.21
N GLU A 2 15.25 37.68 3.23
CA GLU A 2 15.25 39.17 3.32
C GLU A 2 15.87 39.81 2.09
N LYS A 3 17.02 39.28 1.61
CA LYS A 3 17.71 39.76 0.41
C LYS A 3 17.03 39.37 -0.91
N TYR A 4 16.28 38.25 -0.91
CA TYR A 4 15.62 37.70 -2.11
C TYR A 4 14.18 37.29 -1.77
N PRO A 5 13.24 38.26 -1.73
CA PRO A 5 11.87 37.98 -1.26
C PRO A 5 11.12 36.94 -2.11
N SER A 6 11.43 36.83 -3.40
CA SER A 6 10.80 35.88 -4.32
C SER A 6 11.43 34.48 -4.34
N LEU A 7 12.51 34.26 -3.55
CA LEU A 7 13.22 32.98 -3.54
C LEU A 7 12.34 31.89 -2.89
N ILE A 8 12.26 30.77 -3.58
CA ILE A 8 11.68 29.52 -3.06
C ILE A 8 12.86 28.63 -2.67
N THR A 9 12.85 28.10 -1.44
CA THR A 9 13.80 27.11 -0.97
C THR A 9 13.05 25.82 -0.61
N CYS A 10 13.68 24.67 -0.81
CA CYS A 10 13.13 23.39 -0.40
C CYS A 10 14.22 22.57 0.30
N ASP A 11 13.99 22.28 1.57
CA ASP A 11 14.87 21.49 2.42
C ASP A 11 14.26 20.10 2.61
N ILE A 12 15.00 19.05 2.25
CA ILE A 12 14.57 17.65 2.43
C ILE A 12 15.42 17.02 3.55
N SER A 13 14.75 16.42 4.52
CA SER A 13 15.40 15.79 5.68
C SER A 13 14.74 14.45 6.02
N GLY A 14 15.33 13.67 6.93
CA GLY A 14 14.76 12.41 7.39
C GLY A 14 13.46 12.58 8.16
N TYR A 15 13.48 13.44 9.20
CA TYR A 15 12.38 13.59 10.16
C TYR A 15 11.88 15.03 10.35
N GLY A 16 12.39 15.99 9.57
CA GLY A 16 12.11 17.41 9.77
C GLY A 16 13.09 18.09 10.74
N GLN A 17 13.43 19.33 10.44
CA GLN A 17 14.45 20.08 11.19
C GLN A 17 14.03 20.37 12.64
N ASN A 18 12.74 20.61 12.85
CA ASN A 18 12.17 20.93 14.19
C ASN A 18 11.65 19.69 14.93
N SER A 19 11.92 18.48 14.43
CA SER A 19 11.54 17.22 15.06
C SER A 19 12.50 16.85 16.19
N PRO A 20 12.03 16.20 17.26
CA PRO A 20 12.90 15.56 18.25
C PRO A 20 13.88 14.55 17.62
N TYR A 21 13.54 14.02 16.46
CA TYR A 21 14.32 13.04 15.71
C TYR A 21 15.22 13.66 14.64
N SER A 22 15.34 14.99 14.58
CA SER A 22 16.11 15.69 13.54
C SER A 22 17.57 15.25 13.38
N LYS A 23 18.17 14.72 14.45
CA LYS A 23 19.56 14.21 14.44
C LYS A 23 19.67 12.70 14.18
N MET A 24 18.55 11.99 14.05
CA MET A 24 18.57 10.55 13.75
C MET A 24 18.98 10.31 12.31
N LYS A 25 19.71 9.21 12.09
CA LYS A 25 19.99 8.74 10.73
C LYS A 25 18.70 8.33 10.05
N ALA A 26 18.55 8.74 8.81
CA ALA A 26 17.41 8.41 7.97
C ALA A 26 17.92 7.88 6.64
N TYR A 27 17.58 6.65 6.37
CA TYR A 27 17.72 6.00 5.07
C TYR A 27 16.39 5.36 4.73
N ASP A 28 16.13 5.10 3.47
CA ASP A 28 14.85 4.55 2.98
C ASP A 28 14.32 3.41 3.86
N LEU A 29 15.10 2.37 4.09
CA LEU A 29 14.65 1.21 4.86
C LEU A 29 14.40 1.53 6.34
N LEU A 30 15.17 2.45 6.93
CA LEU A 30 14.91 2.89 8.31
C LEU A 30 13.55 3.60 8.40
N ILE A 31 13.22 4.44 7.43
CA ILE A 31 11.92 5.12 7.37
C ILE A 31 10.79 4.13 7.07
N GLN A 32 11.00 3.14 6.19
CA GLN A 32 10.00 2.07 5.98
C GLN A 32 9.68 1.32 7.29
N ALA A 33 10.69 1.07 8.11
CA ALA A 33 10.51 0.41 9.41
C ALA A 33 9.79 1.32 10.42
N GLU A 34 10.25 2.55 10.61
CA GLU A 34 9.69 3.51 11.57
C GLU A 34 8.24 3.92 11.22
N SER A 35 7.90 4.07 9.95
CA SER A 35 6.54 4.38 9.50
C SER A 35 5.59 3.19 9.57
N GLY A 36 6.11 1.98 9.78
CA GLY A 36 5.34 0.74 9.79
C GLY A 36 5.08 0.12 8.41
N LEU A 37 5.57 0.72 7.32
CA LEU A 37 5.40 0.16 5.96
C LEU A 37 6.00 -1.23 5.85
N ALA A 38 7.23 -1.42 6.35
CA ALA A 38 7.87 -2.73 6.35
C ALA A 38 7.08 -3.77 7.16
N ASN A 39 6.35 -3.34 8.20
CA ASN A 39 5.56 -4.24 9.04
C ASN A 39 4.27 -4.73 8.37
N ILE A 40 3.70 -3.97 7.45
CA ILE A 40 2.48 -4.38 6.72
C ILE A 40 2.79 -5.09 5.39
N ASN A 41 4.02 -4.97 4.91
CA ASN A 41 4.53 -5.69 3.75
C ASN A 41 5.13 -7.05 4.14
N GLY A 42 5.29 -7.91 3.14
CA GLY A 42 5.89 -9.23 3.30
C GLY A 42 4.87 -10.34 3.44
N SER A 43 5.37 -11.53 3.77
CA SER A 43 4.55 -12.72 3.99
C SER A 43 3.87 -12.68 5.37
N SER A 44 2.97 -13.61 5.63
CA SER A 44 2.38 -13.78 6.97
C SER A 44 3.43 -14.10 8.05
N GLN A 45 4.57 -14.65 7.66
CA GLN A 45 5.66 -15.06 8.54
C GLN A 45 6.66 -13.94 8.79
N GLU A 46 7.01 -13.18 7.75
CA GLU A 46 8.11 -12.22 7.80
C GLU A 46 7.70 -10.85 7.23
N PRO A 47 8.10 -9.74 7.88
CA PRO A 47 7.98 -8.41 7.32
C PRO A 47 8.82 -8.29 6.04
N GLY A 48 8.43 -7.38 5.16
CA GLY A 48 9.14 -7.15 3.91
C GLY A 48 9.32 -5.67 3.61
N ARG A 49 10.44 -5.35 2.97
CA ARG A 49 10.64 -4.00 2.42
C ARG A 49 10.00 -3.85 1.05
N VAL A 50 9.66 -2.63 0.67
CA VAL A 50 9.46 -2.27 -0.73
C VAL A 50 10.82 -2.25 -1.42
N GLY A 51 10.94 -2.91 -2.57
CA GLY A 51 12.23 -3.14 -3.23
C GLY A 51 12.92 -1.88 -3.77
N VAL A 52 12.15 -0.84 -4.09
CA VAL A 52 12.67 0.48 -4.48
C VAL A 52 12.77 1.38 -3.25
N SER A 53 13.56 2.48 -3.36
CA SER A 53 13.68 3.49 -2.29
C SER A 53 12.43 4.36 -2.22
N VAL A 54 11.32 3.75 -1.78
CA VAL A 54 9.97 4.34 -1.83
C VAL A 54 9.84 5.60 -0.97
N CYS A 55 10.56 5.68 0.15
CA CYS A 55 10.53 6.85 1.02
C CYS A 55 11.22 8.05 0.38
N ASP A 56 12.35 7.81 -0.29
CA ASP A 56 13.08 8.85 -1.05
C ASP A 56 12.25 9.33 -2.22
N ILE A 57 11.62 8.41 -2.95
CA ILE A 57 10.72 8.74 -4.07
C ILE A 57 9.53 9.57 -3.57
N ALA A 58 8.88 9.14 -2.48
CA ALA A 58 7.74 9.87 -1.90
C ALA A 58 8.13 11.29 -1.47
N ALA A 59 9.29 11.46 -0.82
CA ALA A 59 9.80 12.77 -0.44
C ALA A 59 10.10 13.64 -1.65
N GLY A 60 10.72 13.09 -2.70
CA GLY A 60 10.98 13.79 -3.96
C GLY A 60 9.69 14.26 -4.65
N MET A 61 8.67 13.40 -4.71
CA MET A 61 7.35 13.74 -5.26
C MET A 61 6.66 14.83 -4.42
N THR A 62 6.70 14.74 -3.10
CA THR A 62 6.13 15.74 -2.18
C THR A 62 6.85 17.08 -2.35
N ALA A 63 8.18 17.08 -2.44
CA ALA A 63 8.97 18.28 -2.68
C ALA A 63 8.61 18.94 -4.02
N PHE A 64 8.49 18.16 -5.08
CA PHE A 64 8.09 18.67 -6.40
C PHE A 64 6.72 19.31 -6.36
N GLN A 65 5.72 18.66 -5.74
CA GLN A 65 4.38 19.22 -5.59
C GLN A 65 4.37 20.52 -4.78
N ALA A 66 5.12 20.57 -3.67
CA ALA A 66 5.22 21.75 -2.83
C ALA A 66 5.92 22.93 -3.55
N ILE A 67 6.93 22.64 -4.37
CA ILE A 67 7.57 23.66 -5.21
C ILE A 67 6.59 24.23 -6.25
N LEU A 68 5.80 23.39 -6.92
CA LEU A 68 4.78 23.86 -7.85
C LEU A 68 3.73 24.74 -7.18
N GLN A 69 3.26 24.34 -5.99
CA GLN A 69 2.33 25.14 -5.18
C GLN A 69 2.94 26.49 -4.79
N ALA A 70 4.22 26.50 -4.42
CA ALA A 70 4.95 27.72 -4.07
C ALA A 70 5.11 28.65 -5.28
N LEU A 71 5.35 28.10 -6.48
CA LEU A 71 5.43 28.86 -7.73
C LEU A 71 4.08 29.50 -8.08
N ILE A 72 2.97 28.76 -7.96
CA ILE A 72 1.62 29.30 -8.17
C ILE A 72 1.33 30.43 -7.17
N GLY A 73 1.67 30.21 -5.90
CA GLY A 73 1.52 31.23 -4.85
C GLY A 73 2.36 32.48 -5.13
N ARG A 74 3.61 32.30 -5.55
CA ARG A 74 4.53 33.41 -5.92
C ARG A 74 3.98 34.23 -7.05
N ASN A 75 3.39 33.64 -8.07
CA ASN A 75 2.80 34.37 -9.20
C ASN A 75 1.68 35.34 -8.76
N LYS A 76 1.01 35.06 -7.66
CA LYS A 76 -0.06 35.91 -7.08
C LYS A 76 0.49 36.95 -6.11
N SER A 77 1.47 36.60 -5.30
CA SER A 77 1.95 37.42 -4.18
C SER A 77 3.28 38.16 -4.46
N GLY A 78 4.02 37.71 -5.47
CA GLY A 78 5.40 38.16 -5.68
C GLY A 78 6.42 37.56 -4.69
N LEU A 79 5.95 36.83 -3.68
CA LEU A 79 6.75 36.32 -2.57
C LEU A 79 7.02 34.81 -2.72
N GLY A 80 8.27 34.44 -2.53
CA GLY A 80 8.69 33.05 -2.37
C GLY A 80 8.38 32.51 -0.94
N ARG A 81 8.63 31.23 -0.74
CA ARG A 81 8.50 30.59 0.58
C ARG A 81 9.56 29.51 0.80
N GLY A 82 9.86 29.22 2.06
CA GLY A 82 10.57 28.01 2.45
C GLY A 82 9.63 26.84 2.50
N ILE A 83 10.11 25.72 1.99
CA ILE A 83 9.44 24.43 1.99
C ILE A 83 10.31 23.49 2.82
N GLU A 84 9.70 22.75 3.72
CA GLU A 84 10.37 21.69 4.46
C GLU A 84 9.63 20.37 4.17
N VAL A 85 10.35 19.35 3.74
CA VAL A 85 9.86 18.02 3.44
C VAL A 85 10.66 17.02 4.26
N SER A 86 10.02 16.02 4.81
CA SER A 86 10.75 14.92 5.42
C SER A 86 10.32 13.57 4.83
N LEU A 87 11.26 12.64 4.78
CA LEU A 87 11.02 11.28 4.32
C LEU A 87 9.91 10.62 5.15
N PHE A 88 10.00 10.76 6.48
CA PHE A 88 9.02 10.16 7.39
C PHE A 88 7.61 10.70 7.16
N HIS A 89 7.41 12.03 7.10
CA HIS A 89 6.07 12.61 6.91
C HIS A 89 5.51 12.28 5.52
N SER A 90 6.35 12.30 4.48
CA SER A 90 5.92 11.95 3.12
C SER A 90 5.43 10.52 3.03
N LEU A 91 6.09 9.58 3.73
CA LEU A 91 5.65 8.20 3.77
C LEU A 91 4.47 7.99 4.74
N ALA A 92 4.43 8.71 5.86
CA ALA A 92 3.33 8.63 6.82
C ALA A 92 1.98 8.97 6.18
N ASP A 93 1.96 9.87 5.20
CA ASP A 93 0.76 10.19 4.42
C ASP A 93 0.22 8.95 3.65
N TRP A 94 1.09 8.12 3.12
CA TRP A 94 0.71 6.88 2.44
C TRP A 94 0.18 5.80 3.42
N MET A 95 0.53 5.93 4.70
CA MET A 95 0.10 5.01 5.76
C MET A 95 -1.28 5.35 6.34
N ASN A 96 -2.01 6.33 5.79
CA ASN A 96 -3.31 6.77 6.29
C ASN A 96 -4.32 5.61 6.41
N VAL A 97 -4.45 4.75 5.39
CA VAL A 97 -5.42 3.65 5.41
C VAL A 97 -5.10 2.64 6.52
N PRO A 98 -3.89 2.05 6.61
CA PRO A 98 -3.55 1.15 7.71
C PRO A 98 -3.63 1.84 9.09
N TYR A 99 -3.28 3.12 9.18
CA TYR A 99 -3.42 3.90 10.41
C TYR A 99 -4.89 4.00 10.85
N LEU A 100 -5.79 4.42 9.95
CA LEU A 100 -7.23 4.54 10.24
C LEU A 100 -7.86 3.18 10.60
N GLN A 101 -7.49 2.12 9.89
CA GLN A 101 -7.94 0.76 10.20
C GLN A 101 -7.53 0.33 11.61
N THR A 102 -6.31 0.66 12.03
CA THR A 102 -5.78 0.26 13.33
C THR A 102 -6.36 1.11 14.45
N VAL A 103 -6.32 2.44 14.33
CA VAL A 103 -6.68 3.37 15.41
C VAL A 103 -8.18 3.46 15.59
N TYR A 104 -8.92 3.69 14.51
CA TYR A 104 -10.36 3.89 14.55
C TYR A 104 -11.14 2.60 14.28
N GLY A 105 -10.71 1.81 13.31
CA GLY A 105 -11.34 0.54 12.97
C GLY A 105 -11.05 -0.59 13.97
N LYS A 106 -10.13 -0.38 14.91
CA LYS A 106 -9.69 -1.39 15.91
C LYS A 106 -9.27 -2.72 15.26
N ARG A 107 -8.78 -2.68 14.05
CA ARG A 107 -8.36 -3.85 13.26
C ARG A 107 -6.85 -3.88 13.16
N LYS A 108 -6.23 -4.96 13.60
CA LYS A 108 -4.80 -5.18 13.36
C LYS A 108 -4.61 -5.47 11.87
N VAL A 109 -3.86 -4.61 11.19
CA VAL A 109 -3.46 -4.85 9.80
C VAL A 109 -2.52 -6.05 9.76
N LYS A 110 -2.89 -7.06 8.96
CA LYS A 110 -2.10 -8.29 8.78
C LYS A 110 -1.34 -8.23 7.46
N ARG A 111 -0.15 -8.78 7.45
CA ARG A 111 0.58 -9.02 6.19
C ARG A 111 -0.16 -10.06 5.36
N ALA A 112 -0.32 -9.80 4.08
CA ALA A 112 -1.07 -10.65 3.16
C ALA A 112 -0.19 -11.22 2.02
N GLY A 113 1.12 -10.94 2.02
CA GLY A 113 2.01 -11.36 0.94
C GLY A 113 1.57 -10.74 -0.39
N LEU A 114 1.37 -11.58 -1.39
CA LEU A 114 0.86 -11.19 -2.71
C LEU A 114 -0.68 -11.26 -2.79
N HIS A 115 -1.38 -11.36 -1.66
CA HIS A 115 -2.83 -11.31 -1.60
C HIS A 115 -3.33 -9.93 -1.13
N HIS A 116 -4.52 -9.53 -1.57
CA HIS A 116 -5.14 -8.31 -1.08
C HIS A 116 -5.69 -8.53 0.34
N ALA A 117 -5.42 -7.61 1.26
CA ALA A 117 -5.77 -7.80 2.67
C ALA A 117 -7.29 -7.89 2.95
N THR A 118 -8.12 -7.21 2.14
CA THR A 118 -9.56 -7.04 2.39
C THR A 118 -10.47 -7.47 1.23
N ILE A 119 -9.90 -8.05 0.16
CA ILE A 119 -10.63 -8.56 -1.00
C ILE A 119 -10.21 -10.00 -1.26
N ALA A 120 -11.16 -10.89 -1.55
CA ALA A 120 -10.91 -12.28 -1.86
C ALA A 120 -11.93 -12.84 -2.89
N PRO A 121 -11.45 -13.63 -3.89
CA PRO A 121 -10.05 -13.91 -4.19
C PRO A 121 -9.37 -12.74 -4.90
N TYR A 122 -8.23 -12.33 -4.40
CA TYR A 122 -7.35 -11.37 -5.06
C TYR A 122 -5.93 -11.66 -4.58
N GLY A 123 -5.11 -12.20 -5.46
CA GLY A 123 -3.76 -12.60 -5.13
C GLY A 123 -3.16 -13.56 -6.14
N VAL A 124 -2.06 -14.17 -5.74
CA VAL A 124 -1.30 -15.13 -6.54
C VAL A 124 -1.67 -16.55 -6.19
N TYR A 125 -1.92 -17.36 -7.19
CA TYR A 125 -2.25 -18.77 -7.09
C TYR A 125 -1.30 -19.61 -7.92
N LYS A 126 -1.09 -20.85 -7.51
CA LYS A 126 -0.21 -21.79 -8.22
C LYS A 126 -0.98 -22.54 -9.29
N CYS A 127 -0.38 -22.60 -10.49
CA CYS A 127 -0.79 -23.46 -11.58
C CYS A 127 0.11 -24.69 -11.67
N LYS A 128 -0.15 -25.54 -12.66
CA LYS A 128 0.70 -26.69 -13.00
C LYS A 128 2.14 -26.23 -13.28
N GLN A 129 3.13 -27.06 -12.95
CA GLN A 129 4.57 -26.79 -13.10
C GLN A 129 5.09 -25.62 -12.24
N ASP A 130 4.42 -25.34 -11.11
CA ASP A 130 4.75 -24.23 -10.20
C ASP A 130 4.66 -22.82 -10.83
N GLU A 131 4.00 -22.69 -11.98
CA GLU A 131 3.70 -21.38 -12.54
C GLU A 131 2.74 -20.62 -11.66
N LEU A 132 2.81 -19.28 -11.74
CA LEU A 132 2.02 -18.39 -10.90
C LEU A 132 1.06 -17.56 -11.74
N ILE A 133 -0.21 -17.52 -11.34
CA ILE A 133 -1.21 -16.64 -11.90
C ILE A 133 -1.69 -15.65 -10.84
N LEU A 134 -1.80 -14.37 -11.21
CA LEU A 134 -2.44 -13.36 -10.38
C LEU A 134 -3.85 -13.12 -10.88
N ILE A 135 -4.81 -13.29 -9.99
CA ILE A 135 -6.23 -12.94 -10.25
C ILE A 135 -6.71 -11.87 -9.29
N SER A 136 -7.71 -11.10 -9.73
CA SER A 136 -8.36 -10.05 -8.93
C SER A 136 -9.85 -10.08 -9.18
N ILE A 137 -10.62 -10.48 -8.19
CA ILE A 137 -12.08 -10.53 -8.22
C ILE A 137 -12.61 -9.45 -7.28
N GLN A 138 -13.18 -8.40 -7.83
CA GLN A 138 -13.52 -7.20 -7.07
C GLN A 138 -15.03 -6.99 -6.86
N ASN A 139 -15.86 -7.78 -7.52
CA ASN A 139 -17.33 -7.69 -7.41
C ASN A 139 -18.00 -9.05 -7.56
N GLU A 140 -19.29 -9.12 -7.22
CA GLU A 140 -20.06 -10.36 -7.20
C GLU A 140 -20.32 -10.93 -8.60
N ARG A 141 -20.33 -10.12 -9.64
CA ARG A 141 -20.45 -10.58 -11.03
C ARG A 141 -19.20 -11.35 -11.45
N GLU A 142 -18.04 -10.80 -11.15
CA GLU A 142 -16.75 -11.46 -11.42
C GLU A 142 -16.60 -12.74 -10.59
N TRP A 143 -17.05 -12.72 -9.32
CA TRP A 143 -17.10 -13.91 -8.48
C TRP A 143 -17.95 -15.01 -9.10
N SER A 144 -19.17 -14.67 -9.56
CA SER A 144 -20.05 -15.62 -10.23
C SER A 144 -19.43 -16.19 -11.51
N SER A 145 -18.76 -15.34 -12.29
CA SER A 145 -18.07 -15.78 -13.51
C SER A 145 -16.89 -16.72 -13.19
N LEU A 146 -16.08 -16.38 -12.19
CA LEU A 146 -14.98 -17.26 -11.73
C LEU A 146 -15.53 -18.63 -11.32
N CYS A 147 -16.55 -18.68 -10.48
CA CYS A 147 -17.14 -19.93 -10.01
C CYS A 147 -17.72 -20.78 -11.13
N SER A 148 -18.44 -20.15 -12.07
CA SER A 148 -19.17 -20.90 -13.11
C SER A 148 -18.29 -21.29 -14.28
N LEU A 149 -17.37 -20.41 -14.72
CA LEU A 149 -16.64 -20.58 -15.98
C LEU A 149 -15.22 -21.10 -15.78
N VAL A 150 -14.62 -20.88 -14.60
CA VAL A 150 -13.21 -21.24 -14.37
C VAL A 150 -13.11 -22.36 -13.34
N LEU A 151 -13.76 -22.19 -12.18
CA LEU A 151 -13.72 -23.23 -11.13
C LEU A 151 -14.68 -24.39 -11.40
N GLU A 152 -15.64 -24.23 -12.32
CA GLU A 152 -16.70 -25.20 -12.59
C GLU A 152 -17.47 -25.62 -11.31
N LYS A 153 -17.61 -24.68 -10.37
CA LYS A 153 -18.24 -24.87 -9.04
C LYS A 153 -19.24 -23.75 -8.77
N ALA A 154 -20.33 -23.74 -9.54
CA ALA A 154 -21.39 -22.72 -9.40
C ALA A 154 -22.08 -22.74 -8.02
N ASP A 155 -22.02 -23.84 -7.29
CA ASP A 155 -22.51 -23.98 -5.93
C ASP A 155 -21.81 -23.03 -4.93
N LEU A 156 -20.56 -22.68 -5.18
CA LEU A 156 -19.80 -21.73 -4.33
C LEU A 156 -20.42 -20.33 -4.30
N ILE A 157 -21.18 -19.94 -5.32
CA ILE A 157 -21.82 -18.61 -5.41
C ILE A 157 -22.80 -18.41 -4.25
N LYS A 158 -23.52 -19.46 -3.90
CA LYS A 158 -24.55 -19.45 -2.84
C LYS A 158 -24.06 -20.04 -1.53
N ASN A 159 -22.81 -20.49 -1.45
CA ASN A 159 -22.24 -21.05 -0.24
C ASN A 159 -22.06 -19.96 0.83
N ASP A 160 -22.57 -20.18 2.03
CA ASP A 160 -22.52 -19.20 3.13
C ASP A 160 -21.11 -18.71 3.44
N ASN A 161 -20.10 -19.58 3.28
CA ASN A 161 -18.70 -19.21 3.50
C ASN A 161 -18.15 -18.27 2.43
N PHE A 162 -18.80 -18.15 1.26
CA PHE A 162 -18.27 -17.42 0.10
C PHE A 162 -19.26 -16.44 -0.54
N SER A 163 -20.49 -16.35 -0.02
CA SER A 163 -21.59 -15.58 -0.57
C SER A 163 -21.37 -14.05 -0.56
N SER A 164 -20.38 -13.56 0.15
CA SER A 164 -19.98 -12.15 0.17
C SER A 164 -18.46 -12.02 0.22
N ASN A 165 -17.93 -10.86 -0.20
CA ASN A 165 -16.51 -10.58 -0.06
C ASN A 165 -16.02 -10.75 1.40
N SER A 166 -16.79 -10.28 2.38
CA SER A 166 -16.43 -10.42 3.80
C SER A 166 -16.29 -11.88 4.20
N ASN A 167 -17.22 -12.73 3.79
CA ASN A 167 -17.19 -14.16 4.07
C ASN A 167 -16.01 -14.84 3.37
N ARG A 168 -15.72 -14.48 2.13
CA ARG A 168 -14.55 -14.97 1.39
C ARG A 168 -13.23 -14.58 2.06
N VAL A 169 -13.13 -13.35 2.58
CA VAL A 169 -11.93 -12.89 3.32
C VAL A 169 -11.76 -13.66 4.63
N ILE A 170 -12.85 -13.90 5.37
CA ILE A 170 -12.81 -14.69 6.63
C ILE A 170 -12.39 -16.14 6.33
N ASN A 171 -12.93 -16.73 5.28
CA ASN A 171 -12.70 -18.13 4.88
C ASN A 171 -11.61 -18.27 3.81
N ARG A 172 -10.70 -17.27 3.68
CA ARG A 172 -9.68 -17.21 2.64
C ARG A 172 -8.89 -18.51 2.50
N ASN A 173 -8.42 -19.09 3.58
CA ASN A 173 -7.61 -20.31 3.53
C ASN A 173 -8.35 -21.49 2.88
N MET A 174 -9.66 -21.58 3.09
CA MET A 174 -10.50 -22.59 2.44
C MET A 174 -10.67 -22.28 0.96
N LEU A 175 -10.95 -21.02 0.63
CA LEU A 175 -11.11 -20.56 -0.74
C LEU A 175 -9.83 -20.75 -1.56
N ASP A 176 -8.69 -20.35 -1.00
CA ASP A 176 -7.39 -20.46 -1.67
C ASP A 176 -7.02 -21.92 -1.98
N ARG A 177 -7.38 -22.88 -1.11
CA ARG A 177 -7.20 -24.31 -1.41
C ARG A 177 -8.04 -24.73 -2.61
N ILE A 178 -9.32 -24.37 -2.64
CA ILE A 178 -10.23 -24.71 -3.76
C ILE A 178 -9.68 -24.15 -5.08
N ILE A 179 -9.18 -22.91 -5.07
CA ILE A 179 -8.64 -22.26 -6.28
C ILE A 179 -7.32 -22.92 -6.68
N ASN A 180 -6.41 -23.17 -5.74
CA ASN A 180 -5.13 -23.82 -6.03
C ASN A 180 -5.31 -25.27 -6.54
N ASP A 181 -6.26 -26.04 -5.99
CA ASP A 181 -6.58 -27.39 -6.46
C ASP A 181 -7.04 -27.37 -7.93
N MET A 182 -7.86 -26.38 -8.29
CA MET A 182 -8.32 -26.25 -9.69
C MET A 182 -7.18 -25.78 -10.60
N PHE A 183 -6.49 -24.69 -10.24
CA PHE A 183 -5.41 -24.13 -11.07
C PHE A 183 -4.20 -25.07 -11.17
N GLY A 184 -3.89 -25.82 -10.13
CA GLY A 184 -2.84 -26.85 -10.14
C GLY A 184 -3.10 -27.99 -11.14
N SER A 185 -4.34 -28.17 -11.58
CA SER A 185 -4.72 -29.10 -12.65
C SER A 185 -4.69 -28.47 -14.06
N MET A 186 -4.71 -27.12 -14.13
CA MET A 186 -4.73 -26.35 -15.37
C MET A 186 -3.31 -26.02 -15.83
N LEU A 187 -3.00 -26.36 -17.12
CA LEU A 187 -1.77 -26.05 -17.90
C LEU A 187 -0.45 -26.46 -17.30
#